data_0d73ae5ebc08a84c6fa345eb218be1d5
#
_entry.id   0d73ae5ebc08a84c6fa345eb218be1d5
#
_cell.length_a   1.000
_cell.length_b   1.000
_cell.length_c   1.000
_cell.angle_alpha   90.00
_cell.angle_beta   90.00
_cell.angle_gamma   90.00
#
_symmetry.space_group_name_H-M   'P 1'
#
loop_
_entity.id
_entity.type
_entity.pdbx_description
1 polymer ?
#
loop_
_entity_poly.entity_id
_entity_poly.type
_entity_poly.pdbx_seq_one_letter_code
_entity_poly.pdbx_strand_id
1 'polypeptide(L)'
;MCIRDRENTIRPLVWPSDTPPFDLEAIHIIPGASNEFLAMESGGVCYRVMVKPESKEISIINIFILPKVSKIMNLEGVALVKSKKYFKIAYGDRGSDDRRSTLFIGDYEPSNNSITNINSYVIDLPEPESFKRNIADLVFDASGVLWSAATSDPGDDGPFETRIYKIGQISRSGVFSKFQSPKAIKGFSDQKVEAMTNFSSGLILMTDNENFGSSSYYLNTSK
;
A
#
# COMPACT_ATOMS: atom_id res chain seq x y z
N MET A 1 5.47 -3.81 14.57
CA MET A 1 6.33 -3.70 13.37
C MET A 1 7.58 -4.54 13.54
N CYS A 2 8.04 -5.25 12.52
CA CYS A 2 9.22 -6.11 12.58
C CYS A 2 10.15 -5.83 11.40
N ILE A 3 11.45 -6.05 11.57
CA ILE A 3 12.43 -6.01 10.49
C ILE A 3 13.12 -7.36 10.36
N ARG A 4 13.47 -7.74 9.13
CA ARG A 4 14.33 -8.89 8.86
C ARG A 4 15.75 -8.39 8.62
N ASP A 5 16.69 -8.81 9.44
CA ASP A 5 18.10 -8.43 9.32
C ASP A 5 18.88 -9.35 8.36
N ARG A 6 20.19 -9.06 8.20
CA ARG A 6 21.08 -9.86 7.34
C ARG A 6 21.22 -11.32 7.78
N GLU A 7 20.88 -11.64 9.01
CA GLU A 7 20.92 -12.98 9.59
C GLU A 7 19.58 -13.73 9.42
N ASN A 8 18.64 -13.16 8.67
CA ASN A 8 17.27 -13.66 8.52
C ASN A 8 16.46 -13.73 9.83
N THR A 9 16.82 -12.94 10.80
CA THR A 9 16.12 -12.88 12.08
C THR A 9 15.01 -11.84 12.01
N ILE A 10 13.81 -12.20 12.43
CA ILE A 10 12.71 -11.25 12.60
C ILE A 10 12.87 -10.61 13.98
N ARG A 11 13.00 -9.31 14.02
CA ARG A 11 13.16 -8.55 15.25
C ARG A 11 11.99 -7.63 15.47
N PRO A 12 11.33 -7.66 16.64
CA PRO A 12 10.29 -6.70 16.94
C PRO A 12 10.89 -5.31 17.11
N LEU A 13 10.18 -4.31 16.60
CA LEU A 13 10.47 -2.90 16.83
C LEU A 13 9.47 -2.38 17.86
N VAL A 14 9.97 -1.68 18.86
CA VAL A 14 9.14 -1.09 19.91
C VAL A 14 8.57 0.22 19.39
N TRP A 15 7.27 0.36 19.47
CA TRP A 15 6.61 1.63 19.17
C TRP A 15 6.92 2.66 20.26
N PRO A 16 7.28 3.91 19.91
CA PRO A 16 7.82 4.89 20.87
C PRO A 16 6.76 5.62 21.71
N SER A 17 5.61 5.04 21.91
CA SER A 17 4.49 5.59 22.66
C SER A 17 3.72 4.48 23.38
N ASP A 18 3.16 4.80 24.56
CA ASP A 18 2.31 3.88 25.32
C ASP A 18 0.99 3.56 24.59
N THR A 19 0.61 4.39 23.61
CA THR A 19 -0.54 4.15 22.75
C THR A 19 -0.03 3.76 21.36
N PRO A 20 -0.02 2.47 21.01
CA PRO A 20 0.31 2.04 19.66
C PRO A 20 -0.72 2.57 18.66
N PRO A 21 -0.36 2.72 17.38
CA PRO A 21 -1.34 3.04 16.34
C PRO A 21 -2.42 1.98 16.29
N PHE A 22 -3.62 2.43 16.01
CA PHE A 22 -4.77 1.54 15.85
C PHE A 22 -4.89 1.12 14.38
N ASP A 23 -4.95 -0.19 14.13
CA ASP A 23 -5.29 -0.73 12.81
C ASP A 23 -4.37 -0.23 11.68
N LEU A 24 -3.04 -0.50 11.81
CA LEU A 24 -2.06 -0.18 10.76
C LEU A 24 -2.25 -1.11 9.56
N GLU A 25 -2.59 -0.53 8.41
CA GLU A 25 -2.92 -1.24 7.18
C GLU A 25 -1.82 -1.16 6.10
N ALA A 26 -1.04 -0.10 6.09
CA ALA A 26 -0.03 0.03 5.05
C ALA A 26 1.25 0.69 5.58
N ILE A 27 2.37 0.31 4.96
CA ILE A 27 3.67 0.94 5.20
C ILE A 27 4.41 1.10 3.87
N HIS A 28 4.97 2.28 3.64
CA HIS A 28 5.75 2.56 2.44
C HIS A 28 7.03 3.32 2.78
N ILE A 29 8.14 2.95 2.15
CA ILE A 29 9.40 3.71 2.27
C ILE A 29 9.24 5.09 1.62
N ILE A 30 9.78 6.14 2.26
CA ILE A 30 9.79 7.47 1.65
C ILE A 30 10.95 7.53 0.63
N PRO A 31 10.65 7.68 -0.67
CA PRO A 31 11.66 7.62 -1.71
C PRO A 31 12.73 8.71 -1.56
N GLY A 32 13.99 8.29 -1.44
CA GLY A 32 15.15 9.19 -1.29
C GLY A 32 15.46 9.57 0.16
N ALA A 33 14.72 9.03 1.13
CA ALA A 33 15.06 9.12 2.54
C ALA A 33 15.52 7.74 3.04
N SER A 34 16.65 7.70 3.74
CA SER A 34 17.16 6.47 4.31
C SER A 34 16.41 6.14 5.60
N ASN A 35 15.87 4.93 5.68
CA ASN A 35 15.20 4.40 6.87
C ASN A 35 13.96 5.18 7.34
N GLU A 36 13.36 6.01 6.47
CA GLU A 36 12.11 6.68 6.76
C GLU A 36 10.95 6.01 6.04
N PHE A 37 9.87 5.84 6.77
CA PHE A 37 8.67 5.17 6.28
C PHE A 37 7.44 6.00 6.62
N LEU A 38 6.42 5.85 5.79
CA LEU A 38 5.07 6.31 6.05
C LEU A 38 4.24 5.08 6.43
N ALA A 39 3.75 5.02 7.66
CA ALA A 39 2.81 4.01 8.13
C ALA A 39 1.41 4.64 8.21
N MET A 40 0.38 3.92 7.80
CA MET A 40 -0.98 4.43 7.66
C MET A 40 -1.97 3.53 8.39
N GLU A 41 -2.85 4.13 9.19
CA GLU A 41 -4.03 3.48 9.75
C GLU A 41 -5.18 3.46 8.74
N SER A 42 -6.10 2.51 8.90
CA SER A 42 -7.31 2.40 8.08
C SER A 42 -8.16 3.67 8.04
N GLY A 43 -8.15 4.45 9.11
CA GLY A 43 -8.80 5.75 9.23
C GLY A 43 -8.07 6.91 8.57
N GLY A 44 -6.89 6.68 7.99
CA GLY A 44 -6.10 7.70 7.29
C GLY A 44 -5.17 8.53 8.18
N VAL A 45 -4.95 8.15 9.43
CA VAL A 45 -3.86 8.71 10.24
C VAL A 45 -2.55 8.14 9.73
N CYS A 46 -1.60 9.01 9.44
CA CYS A 46 -0.29 8.65 8.95
C CYS A 46 0.80 9.02 9.94
N TYR A 47 1.72 8.10 10.14
CA TYR A 47 2.92 8.26 10.94
C TYR A 47 4.14 8.25 10.01
N ARG A 48 4.84 9.37 9.91
CA ARG A 48 6.18 9.37 9.34
C ARG A 48 7.14 8.93 10.42
N VAL A 49 7.77 7.80 10.21
CA VAL A 49 8.66 7.17 11.19
C VAL A 49 10.06 7.00 10.62
N MET A 50 11.05 7.11 11.48
CA MET A 50 12.43 6.72 11.20
C MET A 50 12.74 5.44 11.96
N VAL A 51 13.23 4.44 11.25
CA VAL A 51 13.70 3.19 11.83
C VAL A 51 15.22 3.22 11.92
N LYS A 52 15.77 2.98 13.10
CA LYS A 52 17.19 2.80 13.32
C LYS A 52 17.48 1.30 13.43
N PRO A 53 17.93 0.64 12.35
CA PRO A 53 18.07 -0.82 12.34
C PRO A 53 18.98 -1.38 13.42
N GLU A 54 20.05 -0.63 13.75
CA GLU A 54 21.08 -1.06 14.71
C GLU A 54 20.60 -1.02 16.16
N SER A 55 19.85 0.02 16.55
CA SER A 55 19.31 0.16 17.92
C SER A 55 17.92 -0.43 18.10
N LYS A 56 17.27 -0.89 17.02
CA LYS A 56 15.88 -1.39 17.02
C LYS A 56 14.85 -0.34 17.45
N GLU A 57 15.20 0.92 17.34
CA GLU A 57 14.32 2.03 17.71
C GLU A 57 13.53 2.54 16.53
N ILE A 58 12.28 2.90 16.82
CA ILE A 58 11.45 3.72 15.94
C ILE A 58 11.36 5.11 16.56
N SER A 59 11.49 6.14 15.74
CA SER A 59 11.18 7.52 16.12
C SER A 59 10.05 8.03 15.26
N ILE A 60 9.00 8.58 15.85
CA ILE A 60 7.95 9.29 15.14
C ILE A 60 8.47 10.68 14.79
N ILE A 61 8.59 10.97 13.50
CA ILE A 61 9.02 12.27 13.00
C ILE A 61 7.82 13.23 12.92
N ASN A 62 6.69 12.72 12.44
CA ASN A 62 5.46 13.51 12.28
C ASN A 62 4.24 12.60 12.26
N ILE A 63 3.09 13.17 12.64
CA ILE A 63 1.77 12.54 12.52
C ILE A 63 0.88 13.50 11.77
N PHE A 64 0.15 13.03 10.75
CA PHE A 64 -0.78 13.82 9.97
C PHE A 64 -1.95 12.97 9.48
N ILE A 65 -3.00 13.61 8.98
CA ILE A 65 -4.19 12.92 8.49
C ILE A 65 -4.26 13.10 6.98
N LEU A 66 -4.54 12.01 6.26
CA LEU A 66 -4.77 12.03 4.82
C LEU A 66 -6.04 12.83 4.52
N PRO A 67 -5.99 13.77 3.57
CA PRO A 67 -7.16 14.54 3.21
C PRO A 67 -8.19 13.71 2.42
N LYS A 68 -9.44 14.17 2.41
CA LYS A 68 -10.59 13.55 1.70
C LYS A 68 -11.01 12.15 2.21
N VAL A 69 -10.45 11.65 3.29
CA VAL A 69 -10.88 10.40 3.91
C VAL A 69 -12.18 10.65 4.67
N SER A 70 -13.17 9.79 4.47
CA SER A 70 -14.45 9.81 5.19
C SER A 70 -14.56 8.67 6.18
N LYS A 71 -15.45 8.79 7.16
CA LYS A 71 -15.65 7.79 8.24
C LYS A 71 -16.09 6.39 7.76
N ILE A 72 -16.62 6.30 6.53
CA ILE A 72 -17.05 5.01 5.96
C ILE A 72 -15.96 4.33 5.14
N MET A 73 -14.86 5.02 4.90
CA MET A 73 -13.71 4.47 4.17
C MET A 73 -12.86 3.63 5.11
N ASN A 74 -12.25 2.61 4.53
CA ASN A 74 -11.22 1.80 5.15
C ASN A 74 -10.03 1.78 4.18
N LEU A 75 -8.96 2.49 4.52
CA LEU A 75 -7.78 2.60 3.67
C LEU A 75 -6.88 1.39 3.91
N GLU A 76 -6.46 0.71 2.84
CA GLU A 76 -5.56 -0.44 2.92
C GLU A 76 -4.26 -0.25 2.14
N GLY A 77 -4.20 0.67 1.19
CA GLY A 77 -2.98 0.88 0.41
C GLY A 77 -2.46 2.31 0.45
N VAL A 78 -1.14 2.45 0.61
CA VAL A 78 -0.44 3.72 0.41
C VAL A 78 0.83 3.50 -0.42
N ALA A 79 1.05 4.34 -1.42
CA ALA A 79 2.24 4.28 -2.27
C ALA A 79 2.82 5.66 -2.53
N LEU A 80 4.14 5.76 -2.51
CA LEU A 80 4.88 6.97 -2.81
C LEU A 80 5.77 6.76 -4.04
N VAL A 81 5.85 7.77 -4.90
CA VAL A 81 6.80 7.79 -6.01
C VAL A 81 7.42 9.17 -6.16
N LYS A 82 8.73 9.18 -6.42
CA LYS A 82 9.52 10.40 -6.60
C LYS A 82 10.17 10.41 -8.00
N SER A 83 10.09 11.54 -8.66
CA SER A 83 10.91 11.85 -9.84
C SER A 83 11.67 13.15 -9.60
N LYS A 84 12.47 13.58 -10.61
CA LYS A 84 13.16 14.90 -10.54
C LYS A 84 12.18 16.07 -10.50
N LYS A 85 10.92 15.89 -10.93
CA LYS A 85 9.93 16.95 -11.13
C LYS A 85 8.75 16.89 -10.16
N TYR A 86 8.55 15.77 -9.46
CA TYR A 86 7.40 15.60 -8.59
C TYR A 86 7.66 14.57 -7.48
N PHE A 87 6.88 14.67 -6.44
CA PHE A 87 6.70 13.65 -5.43
C PHE A 87 5.19 13.40 -5.32
N LYS A 88 4.76 12.17 -5.56
CA LYS A 88 3.34 11.81 -5.55
C LYS A 88 3.04 10.79 -4.48
N ILE A 89 1.84 10.90 -3.95
CA ILE A 89 1.24 9.91 -3.06
C ILE A 89 -0.03 9.36 -3.71
N ALA A 90 -0.20 8.04 -3.60
CA ALA A 90 -1.43 7.33 -3.84
C ALA A 90 -1.91 6.73 -2.52
N TYR A 91 -3.20 6.77 -2.22
CA TYR A 91 -3.82 6.05 -1.11
C TYR A 91 -5.23 5.64 -1.49
N GLY A 92 -5.67 4.51 -0.97
CA GLY A 92 -6.88 3.89 -1.46
C GLY A 92 -7.77 3.29 -0.39
N ASP A 93 -9.08 3.54 -0.54
CA ASP A 93 -10.13 2.85 0.18
C ASP A 93 -10.40 1.51 -0.49
N ARG A 94 -10.39 0.42 0.30
CA ARG A 94 -10.58 -0.95 -0.18
C ARG A 94 -11.90 -1.20 -0.90
N GLY A 95 -12.94 -0.42 -0.56
CA GLY A 95 -14.30 -0.69 -0.99
C GLY A 95 -14.95 -1.85 -0.24
N SER A 96 -16.09 -2.30 -0.77
CA SER A 96 -16.84 -3.48 -0.37
C SER A 96 -17.76 -3.89 -1.51
N ASP A 97 -18.49 -5.00 -1.40
CA ASP A 97 -19.46 -5.41 -2.42
C ASP A 97 -20.52 -4.33 -2.70
N ASP A 98 -20.91 -3.58 -1.66
CA ASP A 98 -21.91 -2.50 -1.75
C ASP A 98 -21.32 -1.12 -2.01
N ARG A 99 -19.99 -0.97 -1.97
CA ARG A 99 -19.32 0.33 -2.05
C ARG A 99 -18.03 0.25 -2.89
N ARG A 100 -17.99 1.03 -3.94
CA ARG A 100 -16.83 1.08 -4.84
C ARG A 100 -15.60 1.62 -4.11
N SER A 101 -14.44 1.07 -4.46
CA SER A 101 -13.15 1.56 -3.99
C SER A 101 -12.83 2.92 -4.56
N THR A 102 -12.16 3.74 -3.76
CA THR A 102 -11.73 5.08 -4.18
C THR A 102 -10.22 5.21 -4.02
N LEU A 103 -9.55 5.52 -5.13
CA LEU A 103 -8.13 5.85 -5.16
C LEU A 103 -7.96 7.37 -5.17
N PHE A 104 -7.09 7.88 -4.31
CA PHE A 104 -6.68 9.28 -4.27
C PHE A 104 -5.23 9.40 -4.76
N ILE A 105 -4.96 10.41 -5.60
CA ILE A 105 -3.63 10.74 -6.09
C ILE A 105 -3.38 12.22 -5.83
N GLY A 106 -2.32 12.55 -5.11
CA GLY A 106 -1.96 13.91 -4.77
C GLY A 106 -0.49 14.24 -4.97
N ASP A 107 -0.15 15.52 -4.94
CA ASP A 107 1.22 16.00 -4.80
C ASP A 107 1.59 15.91 -3.31
N TYR A 108 2.71 15.27 -3.01
CA TYR A 108 3.22 15.13 -1.65
C TYR A 108 4.46 15.98 -1.45
N GLU A 109 4.48 16.79 -0.39
CA GLU A 109 5.64 17.59 0.00
C GLU A 109 6.24 17.05 1.30
N PRO A 110 7.38 16.33 1.22
CA PRO A 110 7.97 15.66 2.38
C PRO A 110 8.47 16.60 3.47
N SER A 111 8.77 17.86 3.15
CA SER A 111 9.31 18.82 4.12
C SER A 111 8.32 19.16 5.23
N ASN A 112 7.02 19.11 4.94
CA ASN A 112 5.93 19.44 5.86
C ASN A 112 4.78 18.43 5.84
N ASN A 113 4.93 17.32 5.11
CA ASN A 113 3.92 16.27 4.90
C ASN A 113 2.58 16.78 4.34
N SER A 114 2.59 17.89 3.60
CA SER A 114 1.38 18.38 2.96
C SER A 114 1.05 17.60 1.69
N ILE A 115 -0.26 17.43 1.44
CA ILE A 115 -0.78 16.76 0.24
C ILE A 115 -1.72 17.73 -0.45
N THR A 116 -1.42 18.05 -1.70
CA THR A 116 -2.15 19.03 -2.52
C THR A 116 -2.58 18.44 -3.86
N ASN A 117 -3.36 19.16 -4.64
CA ASN A 117 -3.79 18.79 -5.99
C ASN A 117 -4.40 17.37 -6.07
N ILE A 118 -5.24 17.02 -5.08
CA ILE A 118 -5.76 15.67 -4.92
C ILE A 118 -6.91 15.42 -5.89
N ASN A 119 -6.73 14.40 -6.72
CA ASN A 119 -7.76 13.83 -7.58
C ASN A 119 -8.21 12.48 -7.03
N SER A 120 -9.50 12.16 -7.22
CA SER A 120 -10.08 10.88 -6.84
C SER A 120 -10.55 10.10 -8.06
N TYR A 121 -10.38 8.79 -8.00
CA TYR A 121 -10.74 7.85 -9.07
C TYR A 121 -11.47 6.67 -8.47
N VAL A 122 -12.60 6.32 -9.06
CA VAL A 122 -13.28 5.07 -8.72
C VAL A 122 -12.50 3.91 -9.32
N ILE A 123 -12.16 2.93 -8.49
CA ILE A 123 -11.54 1.67 -8.87
C ILE A 123 -12.60 0.57 -8.79
N ASP A 124 -12.83 -0.10 -9.91
CA ASP A 124 -13.75 -1.22 -10.05
C ASP A 124 -13.05 -2.24 -10.94
N LEU A 125 -12.53 -3.29 -10.35
CA LEU A 125 -11.76 -4.33 -11.03
C LEU A 125 -12.66 -5.52 -11.33
N PRO A 126 -12.45 -6.26 -12.43
CA PRO A 126 -13.36 -7.35 -12.81
C PRO A 126 -13.35 -8.52 -11.81
N GLU A 127 -12.20 -8.83 -11.22
CA GLU A 127 -12.02 -9.95 -10.29
C GLU A 127 -11.28 -9.49 -9.02
N PRO A 128 -11.50 -10.16 -7.87
CA PRO A 128 -12.49 -11.19 -7.59
C PRO A 128 -13.95 -10.73 -7.76
N GLU A 129 -14.90 -11.67 -7.89
CA GLU A 129 -16.31 -11.33 -8.13
C GLU A 129 -17.10 -11.02 -6.86
N SER A 130 -16.74 -11.62 -5.72
CA SER A 130 -17.45 -11.50 -4.45
C SER A 130 -16.52 -11.19 -3.28
N PHE A 131 -17.06 -10.66 -2.20
CA PHE A 131 -16.34 -10.19 -1.01
C PHE A 131 -15.18 -9.26 -1.38
N LYS A 132 -15.43 -8.42 -2.38
CA LYS A 132 -14.42 -7.71 -3.14
C LYS A 132 -13.84 -6.52 -2.37
N ARG A 133 -12.53 -6.52 -2.27
CA ARG A 133 -11.69 -5.38 -1.91
C ARG A 133 -10.81 -5.07 -3.12
N ASN A 134 -11.09 -3.97 -3.84
CA ASN A 134 -10.32 -3.65 -5.07
C ASN A 134 -8.93 -3.10 -4.78
N ILE A 135 -8.69 -2.65 -3.56
CA ILE A 135 -7.41 -2.13 -3.09
C ILE A 135 -7.14 -2.76 -1.72
N ALA A 136 -6.34 -3.81 -1.68
CA ALA A 136 -5.78 -4.37 -0.46
C ALA A 136 -4.36 -3.86 -0.20
N ASP A 137 -3.63 -3.47 -1.27
CA ASP A 137 -2.39 -2.70 -1.17
C ASP A 137 -2.08 -1.99 -2.48
N LEU A 138 -1.18 -1.01 -2.44
CA LEU A 138 -0.73 -0.20 -3.57
C LEU A 138 0.80 -0.11 -3.62
N VAL A 139 1.36 -0.18 -4.83
CA VAL A 139 2.78 0.11 -5.05
C VAL A 139 3.01 0.76 -6.41
N PHE A 140 3.84 1.79 -6.47
CA PHE A 140 4.39 2.28 -7.74
C PHE A 140 5.64 1.51 -8.10
N ASP A 141 5.73 1.03 -9.34
CA ASP A 141 7.00 0.52 -9.85
C ASP A 141 7.94 1.67 -10.31
N ALA A 142 9.17 1.32 -10.67
CA ALA A 142 10.17 2.28 -11.10
C ALA A 142 9.80 3.06 -12.39
N SER A 143 8.85 2.56 -13.18
CA SER A 143 8.33 3.23 -14.38
C SER A 143 7.15 4.16 -14.09
N GLY A 144 6.70 4.22 -12.83
CA GLY A 144 5.56 5.00 -12.37
C GLY A 144 4.20 4.35 -12.64
N VAL A 145 4.18 3.07 -12.96
CA VAL A 145 2.93 2.29 -13.01
C VAL A 145 2.47 1.98 -11.59
N LEU A 146 1.21 2.24 -11.31
CA LEU A 146 0.56 1.91 -10.05
C LEU A 146 -0.06 0.52 -10.13
N TRP A 147 0.35 -0.35 -9.23
CA TRP A 147 -0.16 -1.69 -9.04
C TRP A 147 -1.11 -1.74 -7.86
N SER A 148 -2.09 -2.63 -7.92
CA SER A 148 -3.03 -2.91 -6.84
C SER A 148 -3.20 -4.42 -6.68
N ALA A 149 -3.27 -4.89 -5.44
CA ALA A 149 -3.83 -6.18 -5.11
C ALA A 149 -5.35 -6.01 -4.91
N ALA A 150 -6.14 -6.82 -5.62
CA ALA A 150 -7.57 -6.94 -5.38
C ALA A 150 -7.85 -8.30 -4.76
N THR A 151 -8.51 -8.32 -3.60
CA THR A 151 -8.73 -9.54 -2.83
C THR A 151 -10.20 -9.83 -2.62
N SER A 152 -10.55 -11.11 -2.53
CA SER A 152 -11.79 -11.61 -1.94
C SER A 152 -11.52 -11.95 -0.49
N ASP A 153 -12.25 -11.36 0.41
CA ASP A 153 -12.12 -11.57 1.84
C ASP A 153 -13.48 -11.84 2.49
N PRO A 154 -13.88 -13.12 2.56
CA PRO A 154 -15.16 -13.52 3.17
C PRO A 154 -15.08 -13.66 4.70
N GLY A 155 -13.92 -13.38 5.31
CA GLY A 155 -13.65 -13.55 6.74
C GLY A 155 -12.52 -14.57 6.99
N ASP A 156 -12.26 -14.88 8.27
CA ASP A 156 -11.03 -15.55 8.75
C ASP A 156 -10.76 -16.96 8.18
N ASP A 157 -11.79 -17.63 7.67
CA ASP A 157 -11.70 -19.00 7.19
C ASP A 157 -11.64 -19.10 5.65
N GLY A 158 -11.66 -17.96 4.93
CA GLY A 158 -11.63 -17.96 3.45
C GLY A 158 -12.89 -18.57 2.80
N PRO A 159 -12.82 -19.04 1.55
CA PRO A 159 -11.64 -19.09 0.68
C PRO A 159 -11.21 -17.70 0.20
N PHE A 160 -9.91 -17.47 0.19
CA PHE A 160 -9.33 -16.22 -0.29
C PHE A 160 -9.03 -16.31 -1.79
N GLU A 161 -9.06 -15.16 -2.43
CA GLU A 161 -8.63 -15.02 -3.80
C GLU A 161 -7.97 -13.66 -4.00
N THR A 162 -6.84 -13.61 -4.71
CA THR A 162 -6.21 -12.35 -5.08
C THR A 162 -5.94 -12.26 -6.57
N ARG A 163 -6.14 -11.08 -7.12
CA ARG A 163 -5.71 -10.69 -8.46
C ARG A 163 -4.82 -9.45 -8.39
N ILE A 164 -3.69 -9.47 -9.07
CA ILE A 164 -2.75 -8.36 -9.16
C ILE A 164 -2.99 -7.61 -10.47
N TYR A 165 -3.17 -6.30 -10.37
CA TYR A 165 -3.49 -5.41 -11.48
C TYR A 165 -2.50 -4.27 -11.62
N LYS A 166 -2.32 -3.81 -12.85
CA LYS A 166 -1.85 -2.45 -13.15
C LYS A 166 -3.09 -1.57 -13.30
N ILE A 167 -3.24 -0.56 -12.45
CA ILE A 167 -4.46 0.26 -12.40
C ILE A 167 -4.31 1.67 -12.98
N GLY A 168 -3.08 2.11 -13.21
CA GLY A 168 -2.79 3.41 -13.81
C GLY A 168 -1.31 3.68 -13.88
N GLN A 169 -0.95 4.87 -14.36
CA GLN A 169 0.44 5.29 -14.51
C GLN A 169 0.59 6.79 -14.32
N ILE A 170 1.70 7.22 -13.71
CA ILE A 170 2.13 8.60 -13.68
C ILE A 170 3.07 8.85 -14.86
N SER A 171 2.73 9.86 -15.67
CA SER A 171 3.55 10.29 -16.80
C SER A 171 4.84 10.98 -16.33
N ARG A 172 5.78 11.23 -17.26
CA ARG A 172 7.01 12.00 -16.98
C ARG A 172 6.73 13.45 -16.52
N SER A 173 5.54 13.99 -16.82
CA SER A 173 5.10 15.31 -16.34
C SER A 173 4.42 15.28 -14.98
N GLY A 174 4.24 14.12 -14.37
CA GLY A 174 3.59 13.95 -13.06
C GLY A 174 2.08 13.85 -13.12
N VAL A 175 1.49 13.65 -14.30
CA VAL A 175 0.04 13.47 -14.46
C VAL A 175 -0.30 11.99 -14.35
N PHE A 176 -1.22 11.64 -13.45
CA PHE A 176 -1.72 10.29 -13.32
C PHE A 176 -2.84 10.03 -14.33
N SER A 177 -2.81 8.86 -14.95
CA SER A 177 -3.85 8.35 -15.84
C SER A 177 -4.29 6.97 -15.39
N LYS A 178 -5.57 6.82 -15.04
CA LYS A 178 -6.17 5.53 -14.70
C LYS A 178 -6.33 4.69 -15.98
N PHE A 179 -6.02 3.39 -15.91
CA PHE A 179 -6.31 2.46 -17.00
C PHE A 179 -7.82 2.14 -17.04
N GLN A 180 -8.41 2.16 -18.24
CA GLN A 180 -9.87 2.01 -18.41
C GLN A 180 -10.36 0.57 -18.23
N SER A 181 -9.56 -0.40 -18.63
CA SER A 181 -9.93 -1.82 -18.59
C SER A 181 -8.71 -2.64 -18.11
N PRO A 182 -8.35 -2.56 -16.82
CA PRO A 182 -7.22 -3.29 -16.31
C PRO A 182 -7.52 -4.80 -16.37
N LYS A 183 -6.49 -5.57 -16.79
CA LYS A 183 -6.52 -7.03 -16.79
C LYS A 183 -5.66 -7.56 -15.66
N ALA A 184 -6.09 -8.65 -15.05
CA ALA A 184 -5.29 -9.33 -14.05
C ALA A 184 -3.96 -9.82 -14.67
N ILE A 185 -2.85 -9.46 -14.04
CA ILE A 185 -1.52 -9.88 -14.44
C ILE A 185 -1.18 -11.24 -13.80
N LYS A 186 -1.64 -11.44 -12.58
CA LYS A 186 -1.44 -12.66 -11.82
C LYS A 186 -2.64 -12.92 -10.92
N GLY A 187 -3.03 -14.17 -10.79
CA GLY A 187 -4.01 -14.64 -9.84
C GLY A 187 -3.42 -15.61 -8.82
N PHE A 188 -3.99 -15.61 -7.64
CA PHE A 188 -3.70 -16.52 -6.54
C PHE A 188 -5.02 -17.05 -5.99
N SER A 189 -5.15 -18.37 -5.88
CA SER A 189 -6.24 -19.03 -5.17
C SER A 189 -5.81 -19.31 -3.74
N ASP A 190 -6.74 -19.19 -2.79
CA ASP A 190 -6.52 -19.42 -1.37
C ASP A 190 -5.40 -18.55 -0.74
N GLN A 191 -5.20 -17.36 -1.31
CA GLN A 191 -4.20 -16.41 -0.84
C GLN A 191 -4.78 -15.01 -0.79
N LYS A 192 -4.61 -14.33 0.35
CA LYS A 192 -4.97 -12.93 0.59
C LYS A 192 -3.70 -12.09 0.59
N VAL A 193 -3.36 -11.48 -0.57
CA VAL A 193 -2.20 -10.59 -0.68
C VAL A 193 -2.57 -9.24 -0.08
N GLU A 194 -1.86 -8.86 0.97
CA GLU A 194 -2.07 -7.61 1.72
C GLU A 194 -0.84 -6.70 1.76
N ALA A 195 0.27 -7.12 1.16
CA ALA A 195 1.42 -6.24 1.04
C ALA A 195 2.16 -6.47 -0.26
N MET A 196 2.60 -5.38 -0.89
CA MET A 196 3.41 -5.38 -2.09
C MET A 196 4.58 -4.41 -1.97
N THR A 197 5.75 -4.81 -2.43
CA THR A 197 6.90 -3.90 -2.49
C THR A 197 7.78 -4.18 -3.69
N ASN A 198 8.48 -3.14 -4.18
CA ASN A 198 9.46 -3.31 -5.24
C ASN A 198 10.66 -4.10 -4.75
N PHE A 199 11.10 -5.06 -5.55
CA PHE A 199 12.31 -5.81 -5.30
C PHE A 199 12.98 -6.21 -6.62
N SER A 200 14.21 -5.76 -6.84
CA SER A 200 14.93 -6.03 -8.09
C SER A 200 14.11 -5.60 -9.33
N SER A 201 13.82 -6.51 -10.23
CA SER A 201 13.05 -6.30 -11.47
C SER A 201 11.56 -6.69 -11.33
N GLY A 202 11.04 -6.76 -10.11
CA GLY A 202 9.67 -7.20 -9.86
C GLY A 202 9.10 -6.72 -8.54
N LEU A 203 8.08 -7.42 -8.08
CA LEU A 203 7.41 -7.18 -6.82
C LEU A 203 7.57 -8.39 -5.88
N ILE A 204 7.80 -8.12 -4.61
CA ILE A 204 7.51 -9.09 -3.55
C ILE A 204 6.07 -8.84 -3.12
N LEU A 205 5.30 -9.91 -3.04
CA LEU A 205 3.94 -9.96 -2.54
C LEU A 205 3.95 -10.74 -1.24
N MET A 206 3.24 -10.28 -0.23
CA MET A 206 3.10 -10.99 1.04
C MET A 206 1.62 -11.15 1.36
N THR A 207 1.28 -12.31 1.93
CA THR A 207 -0.11 -12.65 2.27
C THR A 207 -0.32 -12.60 3.77
N ASP A 208 -1.54 -12.27 4.16
CA ASP A 208 -2.10 -12.61 5.44
C ASP A 208 -3.35 -13.47 5.22
N ASN A 209 -3.19 -14.77 5.36
CA ASN A 209 -4.28 -15.73 5.13
C ASN A 209 -4.98 -16.08 6.47
N GLU A 210 -5.02 -15.14 7.39
CA GLU A 210 -5.69 -15.27 8.70
C GLU A 210 -5.24 -16.56 9.42
N ASN A 211 -6.18 -17.45 9.71
CA ASN A 211 -5.92 -18.72 10.39
C ASN A 211 -4.94 -19.66 9.65
N PHE A 212 -4.64 -19.41 8.36
CA PHE A 212 -3.80 -20.26 7.53
C PHE A 212 -2.35 -19.75 7.38
N GLY A 213 -2.01 -18.65 8.10
CA GLY A 213 -0.67 -18.09 8.15
C GLY A 213 -0.33 -17.23 6.93
N SER A 214 0.94 -16.96 6.74
CA SER A 214 1.45 -16.00 5.75
C SER A 214 2.46 -16.62 4.82
N SER A 215 2.50 -16.14 3.59
CA SER A 215 3.42 -16.55 2.53
C SER A 215 4.02 -15.34 1.82
N SER A 216 5.12 -15.53 1.11
CA SER A 216 5.69 -14.50 0.24
C SER A 216 5.95 -15.04 -1.15
N TYR A 217 5.73 -14.20 -2.16
CA TYR A 217 5.88 -14.54 -3.57
C TYR A 217 6.69 -13.46 -4.29
N TYR A 218 7.49 -13.86 -5.27
CA TYR A 218 8.14 -12.95 -6.19
C TYR A 218 7.41 -12.93 -7.54
N LEU A 219 6.97 -11.76 -7.96
CA LEU A 219 6.36 -11.52 -9.26
C LEU A 219 7.36 -10.75 -10.14
N ASN A 220 7.92 -11.42 -11.16
CA ASN A 220 8.75 -10.75 -12.15
C ASN A 220 7.90 -9.85 -13.06
N THR A 221 8.20 -8.56 -13.12
CA THR A 221 7.47 -7.56 -13.91
C THR A 221 8.19 -7.11 -15.18
N SER A 222 9.34 -7.71 -15.49
CA SER A 222 10.23 -7.36 -16.61
C SER A 222 9.79 -7.89 -18.00
N LYS A 223 8.53 -8.29 -18.15
CA LYS A 223 7.99 -8.79 -19.44
C LYS A 223 6.98 -7.84 -20.02
#